data_3d424fd0e387a386bf0490bb14468fa2
#
_entry.id   3d424fd0e387a386bf0490bb14468fa2
#
_cell.length_a   1.000
_cell.length_b   1.000
_cell.length_c   1.000
_cell.angle_alpha   90.00
_cell.angle_beta   90.00
_cell.angle_gamma   90.00
#
_symmetry.space_group_name_H-M   'P 1'
#
loop_
_entity.id
_entity.type
_entity.pdbx_description
1 polymer ?
#
loop_
_entity_poly.entity_id
_entity_poly.type
_entity_poly.pdbx_seq_one_letter_code
_entity_poly.pdbx_strand_id
1 'polypeptide(L)'
;GITLAHVGDSRIYHFRKGEILFQTEDHSLVNSLVKLGKITHEEAAHHPQRNVIIRAIQGTDRPTEADVVLLDDIKAGDFLFMCSDGVLERLNNDELSDIFEHLGGPEEIKNAIMSACSGKTRDNFSFYIIPIQNVLDSAGIKQNILSFLYSFI
;
A
#
# COMPACT_ATOMS: atom_id res chain seq x y z
N GLY A 1 6.50 15.01 8.29
CA GLY A 1 6.23 14.21 7.10
C GLY A 1 6.83 12.82 7.16
N ILE A 2 6.40 11.94 6.27
CA ILE A 2 6.90 10.56 6.12
C ILE A 2 7.39 10.39 4.68
N THR A 3 8.60 9.89 4.53
CA THR A 3 9.13 9.53 3.22
C THR A 3 8.81 8.06 2.93
N LEU A 4 8.17 7.81 1.81
CA LEU A 4 7.87 6.49 1.28
C LEU A 4 8.76 6.22 0.07
N ALA A 5 9.20 4.98 -0.08
CA ALA A 5 9.91 4.52 -1.27
C ALA A 5 9.39 3.14 -1.68
N HIS A 6 9.18 2.92 -2.97
CA HIS A 6 8.73 1.63 -3.45
C HIS A 6 9.32 1.25 -4.81
N VAL A 7 9.35 -0.05 -5.08
CA VAL A 7 9.68 -0.65 -6.38
C VAL A 7 8.78 -1.87 -6.57
N GLY A 8 8.22 -2.02 -7.76
CA GLY A 8 7.36 -3.16 -8.09
C GLY A 8 5.88 -2.83 -8.03
N ASP A 9 5.08 -3.82 -7.70
CA ASP A 9 3.61 -3.78 -7.65
C ASP A 9 3.03 -3.97 -6.24
N SER A 10 3.88 -4.12 -5.24
CA SER A 10 3.47 -3.97 -3.84
C SER A 10 3.06 -2.53 -3.58
N ARG A 11 1.96 -2.33 -2.89
CA ARG A 11 1.38 -1.00 -2.72
C ARG A 11 1.54 -0.47 -1.30
N ILE A 12 1.66 0.85 -1.22
CA ILE A 12 1.59 1.61 0.03
C ILE A 12 0.40 2.55 -0.07
N TYR A 13 -0.45 2.51 0.94
CA TYR A 13 -1.62 3.37 1.08
C TYR A 13 -1.47 4.27 2.30
N HIS A 14 -2.01 5.48 2.22
CA HIS A 14 -2.25 6.36 3.36
C HIS A 14 -3.75 6.50 3.54
N PHE A 15 -4.26 5.99 4.65
CA PHE A 15 -5.68 6.08 5.02
C PHE A 15 -5.90 7.11 6.12
N ARG A 16 -6.99 7.87 6.00
CA ARG A 16 -7.55 8.72 7.05
C ARG A 16 -9.05 8.50 7.11
N LYS A 17 -9.56 7.90 8.21
CA LYS A 17 -10.98 7.61 8.39
C LYS A 17 -11.60 6.87 7.19
N GLY A 18 -10.93 5.87 6.68
CA GLY A 18 -11.33 5.09 5.51
C GLY A 18 -11.01 5.72 4.15
N GLU A 19 -10.79 7.02 4.07
CA GLU A 19 -10.42 7.68 2.83
C GLU A 19 -8.96 7.36 2.44
N ILE A 20 -8.74 6.95 1.19
CA ILE A 20 -7.41 6.80 0.60
C ILE A 20 -6.89 8.17 0.19
N LEU A 21 -6.00 8.77 0.99
CA LEU A 21 -5.38 10.05 0.68
C LEU A 21 -4.21 9.91 -0.29
N PHE A 22 -3.58 8.75 -0.28
CA PHE A 22 -2.45 8.43 -1.17
C PHE A 22 -2.37 6.92 -1.41
N GLN A 23 -1.96 6.55 -2.60
CA GLN A 23 -1.63 5.20 -3.02
C GLN A 23 -0.46 5.24 -4.00
N THR A 24 0.50 4.31 -3.83
CA THR A 24 1.58 4.12 -4.82
C THR A 24 1.02 3.56 -6.13
N GLU A 25 1.68 3.89 -7.23
CA GLU A 25 1.36 3.35 -8.54
C GLU A 25 2.26 2.14 -8.86
N ASP A 26 1.66 1.05 -9.27
CA ASP A 26 2.40 -0.17 -9.62
C ASP A 26 3.35 0.06 -10.80
N HIS A 27 4.55 -0.45 -10.72
CA HIS A 27 5.49 -0.50 -11.83
C HIS A 27 5.14 -1.65 -12.78
N SER A 28 3.93 -1.61 -13.32
CA SER A 28 3.40 -2.62 -14.23
C SER A 28 3.36 -2.13 -15.68
N LEU A 29 3.37 -3.09 -16.60
CA LEU A 29 3.23 -2.81 -18.04
C LEU A 29 1.93 -2.06 -18.33
N VAL A 30 0.82 -2.51 -17.73
CA VAL A 30 -0.50 -1.90 -17.98
C VAL A 30 -0.58 -0.46 -17.49
N ASN A 31 0.00 -0.15 -16.32
CA ASN A 31 0.06 1.23 -15.84
C ASN A 31 0.89 2.13 -16.77
N SER A 32 1.97 1.59 -17.33
CA SER A 32 2.76 2.32 -18.33
C SER A 32 1.97 2.57 -19.60
N LEU A 33 1.19 1.60 -20.07
CA LEU A 33 0.32 1.77 -21.24
C LEU A 33 -0.79 2.78 -21.00
N VAL A 34 -1.39 2.81 -19.80
CA VAL A 34 -2.37 3.83 -19.39
C VAL A 34 -1.75 5.22 -19.41
N LYS A 35 -0.57 5.39 -18.79
CA LYS A 35 0.16 6.67 -18.78
C LYS A 35 0.49 7.19 -20.19
N LEU A 36 0.78 6.28 -21.10
CA LEU A 36 1.03 6.61 -22.51
C LEU A 36 -0.27 6.83 -23.33
N GLY A 37 -1.44 6.72 -22.70
CA GLY A 37 -2.73 6.85 -23.37
C GLY A 37 -3.03 5.75 -24.41
N LYS A 38 -2.38 4.59 -24.27
CA LYS A 38 -2.57 3.45 -25.20
C LYS A 38 -3.76 2.58 -24.82
N ILE A 39 -4.08 2.50 -23.55
CA ILE A 39 -5.24 1.80 -23.00
C ILE A 39 -5.87 2.64 -21.89
N THR A 40 -7.14 2.40 -21.60
CA THR A 40 -7.86 2.98 -20.46
C THR A 40 -7.57 2.20 -19.17
N HIS A 41 -7.94 2.76 -18.01
CA HIS A 41 -7.87 2.03 -16.72
C HIS A 41 -8.76 0.79 -16.72
N GLU A 42 -9.93 0.85 -17.38
CA GLU A 42 -10.84 -0.29 -17.50
C GLU A 42 -10.22 -1.42 -18.33
N GLU A 43 -9.62 -1.09 -19.47
CA GLU A 43 -8.90 -2.05 -20.30
C GLU A 43 -7.69 -2.66 -19.57
N ALA A 44 -6.98 -1.86 -18.78
CA ALA A 44 -5.85 -2.33 -17.97
C ALA A 44 -6.26 -3.40 -16.96
N ALA A 45 -7.41 -3.25 -16.31
CA ALA A 45 -7.93 -4.21 -15.32
C ALA A 45 -8.17 -5.61 -15.91
N HIS A 46 -8.51 -5.68 -17.21
CA HIS A 46 -8.80 -6.93 -17.91
C HIS A 46 -7.69 -7.35 -18.89
N HIS A 47 -6.58 -6.62 -18.92
CA HIS A 47 -5.50 -6.88 -19.88
C HIS A 47 -4.82 -8.23 -19.63
N PRO A 48 -4.48 -9.01 -20.67
CA PRO A 48 -3.80 -10.31 -20.51
C PRO A 48 -2.45 -10.22 -19.77
N GLN A 49 -1.77 -9.09 -19.90
CA GLN A 49 -0.46 -8.82 -19.28
C GLN A 49 -0.55 -7.91 -18.05
N ARG A 50 -1.70 -7.87 -17.37
CA ARG A 50 -1.87 -7.01 -16.18
C ARG A 50 -0.90 -7.30 -15.04
N ASN A 51 -0.40 -8.54 -14.94
CA ASN A 51 0.55 -8.98 -13.91
C ASN A 51 2.03 -8.85 -14.35
N VAL A 52 2.32 -8.18 -15.47
CA VAL A 52 3.70 -8.00 -15.93
C VAL A 52 4.32 -6.80 -15.22
N ILE A 53 5.27 -7.08 -14.33
CA ILE A 53 6.06 -6.07 -13.62
C ILE A 53 7.20 -5.62 -14.55
N ILE A 54 7.40 -4.31 -14.69
CA ILE A 54 8.45 -3.73 -15.54
C ILE A 54 9.64 -3.17 -14.74
N ARG A 55 9.51 -3.08 -13.42
CA ARG A 55 10.57 -2.64 -12.52
C ARG A 55 10.54 -3.48 -11.24
N ALA A 56 11.62 -4.19 -10.97
CA ALA A 56 11.81 -5.02 -9.78
C ALA A 56 13.25 -4.90 -9.29
N ILE A 57 13.48 -5.15 -8.01
CA ILE A 57 14.84 -5.26 -7.46
C ILE A 57 15.42 -6.54 -8.02
N GLN A 58 16.40 -6.40 -8.90
CA GLN A 58 17.13 -7.50 -9.50
C GLN A 58 18.57 -7.43 -8.98
N GLY A 59 19.09 -8.51 -8.44
CA GLY A 59 20.47 -8.60 -7.94
C GLY A 59 21.53 -8.50 -9.04
N THR A 60 21.45 -7.45 -9.86
CA THR A 60 22.34 -7.16 -10.98
C THR A 60 23.20 -5.96 -10.65
N ASP A 61 24.26 -5.73 -11.43
CA ASP A 61 25.15 -4.56 -11.31
C ASP A 61 24.44 -3.22 -11.67
N ARG A 62 23.18 -3.26 -12.05
CA ARG A 62 22.38 -2.09 -12.34
C ARG A 62 21.48 -1.74 -11.15
N PRO A 63 21.68 -0.58 -10.50
CA PRO A 63 20.79 -0.14 -9.43
C PRO A 63 19.37 0.07 -9.98
N THR A 64 18.39 -0.42 -9.25
CA THR A 64 16.97 -0.16 -9.52
C THR A 64 16.58 1.14 -8.83
N GLU A 65 16.06 2.11 -9.58
CA GLU A 65 15.54 3.35 -9.02
C GLU A 65 14.20 3.08 -8.33
N ALA A 66 14.09 3.52 -7.08
CA ALA A 66 12.83 3.54 -6.35
C ALA A 66 12.08 4.85 -6.62
N ASP A 67 10.76 4.77 -6.71
CA ASP A 67 9.93 5.96 -6.63
C ASP A 67 9.87 6.41 -5.17
N VAL A 68 10.14 7.70 -4.93
CA VAL A 68 10.19 8.29 -3.59
C VAL A 68 9.17 9.41 -3.49
N VAL A 69 8.33 9.34 -2.46
CA VAL A 69 7.28 10.33 -2.19
C VAL A 69 7.38 10.80 -0.74
N LEU A 70 7.25 12.10 -0.53
CA LEU A 70 7.12 12.69 0.79
C LEU A 70 5.64 13.00 1.07
N LEU A 71 5.09 12.41 2.11
CA LEU A 71 3.76 12.72 2.61
C LEU A 71 3.88 13.74 3.75
N ASP A 72 3.45 14.96 3.52
CA ASP A 72 3.53 16.06 4.49
C ASP A 72 2.30 16.15 5.41
N ASP A 73 1.10 15.83 4.89
CA ASP A 73 -0.14 15.86 5.66
C ASP A 73 -0.40 14.51 6.36
N ILE A 74 0.38 14.24 7.41
CA ILE A 74 0.19 13.08 8.28
C ILE A 74 -0.39 13.54 9.62
N LYS A 75 -1.43 12.84 10.11
CA LYS A 75 -2.10 13.14 11.38
C LYS A 75 -2.20 11.93 12.28
N ALA A 76 -2.32 12.17 13.58
CA ALA A 76 -2.68 11.11 14.52
C ALA A 76 -4.04 10.51 14.15
N GLY A 77 -4.14 9.19 14.17
CA GLY A 77 -5.30 8.44 13.71
C GLY A 77 -5.24 8.01 12.24
N ASP A 78 -4.24 8.46 11.47
CA ASP A 78 -3.98 7.93 10.14
C ASP A 78 -3.39 6.52 10.21
N PHE A 79 -3.50 5.80 9.10
CA PHE A 79 -2.83 4.52 8.90
C PHE A 79 -1.99 4.55 7.63
N LEU A 80 -0.78 3.99 7.71
CA LEU A 80 -0.09 3.51 6.52
C LEU A 80 -0.33 2.01 6.40
N PHE A 81 -0.73 1.58 5.22
CA PHE A 81 -0.95 0.18 4.89
C PHE A 81 -0.06 -0.20 3.72
N MET A 82 0.73 -1.25 3.91
CA MET A 82 1.61 -1.77 2.87
C MET A 82 1.19 -3.20 2.59
N CYS A 83 1.06 -3.57 1.32
CA CYS A 83 0.66 -4.93 0.97
C CYS A 83 1.29 -5.40 -0.34
N SER A 84 1.48 -6.73 -0.44
CA SER A 84 1.76 -7.38 -1.72
C SER A 84 0.49 -7.49 -2.57
N ASP A 85 0.66 -7.81 -3.84
CA ASP A 85 -0.41 -8.02 -4.82
C ASP A 85 -1.39 -9.13 -4.43
N GLY A 86 -0.92 -10.15 -3.68
CA GLY A 86 -1.78 -11.22 -3.17
C GLY A 86 -2.95 -10.72 -2.32
N VAL A 87 -2.81 -9.62 -1.55
CA VAL A 87 -3.94 -8.98 -0.84
C VAL A 87 -4.93 -8.41 -1.84
N LEU A 88 -4.42 -7.80 -2.92
CA LEU A 88 -5.21 -7.11 -3.93
C LEU A 88 -5.96 -8.07 -4.87
N GLU A 89 -5.66 -9.38 -4.82
CA GLU A 89 -6.49 -10.39 -5.46
C GLU A 89 -7.90 -10.50 -4.83
N ARG A 90 -8.03 -10.11 -3.56
CA ARG A 90 -9.25 -10.29 -2.75
C ARG A 90 -9.88 -9.01 -2.26
N LEU A 91 -9.12 -7.94 -2.17
CA LEU A 91 -9.57 -6.67 -1.61
C LEU A 91 -9.22 -5.54 -2.60
N ASN A 92 -10.24 -4.91 -3.14
CA ASN A 92 -10.11 -3.70 -3.93
C ASN A 92 -10.04 -2.45 -3.03
N ASN A 93 -9.88 -1.27 -3.63
CA ASN A 93 -9.75 -0.02 -2.89
C ASN A 93 -11.00 0.32 -2.06
N ASP A 94 -12.20 0.03 -2.57
CA ASP A 94 -13.44 0.33 -1.85
C ASP A 94 -13.59 -0.59 -0.62
N GLU A 95 -13.29 -1.88 -0.77
CA GLU A 95 -13.29 -2.84 0.34
C GLU A 95 -12.23 -2.52 1.39
N LEU A 96 -11.04 -2.08 0.97
CA LEU A 96 -10.01 -1.59 1.89
C LEU A 96 -10.49 -0.33 2.62
N SER A 97 -11.07 0.64 1.92
CA SER A 97 -11.64 1.85 2.52
C SER A 97 -12.67 1.51 3.58
N ASP A 98 -13.61 0.61 3.29
CA ASP A 98 -14.62 0.15 4.25
C ASP A 98 -14.00 -0.48 5.50
N ILE A 99 -12.95 -1.30 5.33
CA ILE A 99 -12.23 -1.90 6.46
C ILE A 99 -11.58 -0.84 7.33
N PHE A 100 -10.88 0.14 6.74
CA PHE A 100 -10.18 1.20 7.48
C PHE A 100 -11.12 2.28 8.04
N GLU A 101 -12.36 2.39 7.54
CA GLU A 101 -13.39 3.29 8.07
C GLU A 101 -14.11 2.72 9.30
N HIS A 102 -14.51 1.45 9.21
CA HIS A 102 -15.46 0.87 10.16
C HIS A 102 -14.81 0.09 11.30
N LEU A 103 -13.52 -0.28 11.17
CA LEU A 103 -12.81 -1.05 12.20
C LEU A 103 -11.94 -0.15 13.08
N GLY A 104 -12.08 -0.31 14.39
CA GLY A 104 -11.56 0.63 15.38
C GLY A 104 -10.06 0.52 15.68
N GLY A 105 -9.37 -0.52 15.18
CA GLY A 105 -7.98 -0.71 15.53
C GLY A 105 -7.22 -1.69 14.64
N PRO A 106 -5.87 -1.69 14.73
CA PRO A 106 -5.02 -2.49 13.85
C PRO A 106 -5.29 -4.01 13.94
N GLU A 107 -5.67 -4.52 15.11
CA GLU A 107 -6.00 -5.94 15.27
C GLU A 107 -7.29 -6.34 14.54
N GLU A 108 -8.32 -5.49 14.57
CA GLU A 108 -9.59 -5.75 13.87
C GLU A 108 -9.37 -5.67 12.35
N ILE A 109 -8.64 -4.65 11.89
CA ILE A 109 -8.25 -4.49 10.48
C ILE A 109 -7.46 -5.72 10.01
N LYS A 110 -6.45 -6.15 10.78
CA LYS A 110 -5.67 -7.35 10.50
C LYS A 110 -6.57 -8.58 10.33
N ASN A 111 -7.47 -8.81 11.28
CA ASN A 111 -8.34 -9.99 11.26
C ASN A 111 -9.29 -9.97 10.06
N ALA A 112 -9.79 -8.81 9.65
CA ALA A 112 -10.62 -8.65 8.45
C ALA A 112 -9.83 -9.00 7.18
N ILE A 113 -8.62 -8.46 7.02
CA ILE A 113 -7.75 -8.74 5.86
C ILE A 113 -7.37 -10.23 5.83
N MET A 114 -6.96 -10.80 6.99
CA MET A 114 -6.65 -12.23 7.10
C MET A 114 -7.84 -13.10 6.71
N SER A 115 -9.05 -12.76 7.17
CA SER A 115 -10.28 -13.49 6.82
C SER A 115 -10.61 -13.41 5.32
N ALA A 116 -10.32 -12.28 4.69
CA ALA A 116 -10.54 -12.09 3.27
C ALA A 116 -9.55 -12.89 2.40
N CYS A 117 -8.29 -13.01 2.85
CA CYS A 117 -7.18 -13.53 2.05
C CYS A 117 -6.84 -15.00 2.34
N SER A 118 -6.84 -15.45 3.62
CA SER A 118 -6.35 -16.77 4.01
C SER A 118 -7.08 -17.90 3.30
N GLY A 119 -6.32 -18.73 2.59
CA GLY A 119 -6.83 -19.86 1.80
C GLY A 119 -7.70 -19.48 0.59
N LYS A 120 -7.71 -18.20 0.21
CA LYS A 120 -8.55 -17.68 -0.88
C LYS A 120 -7.77 -16.97 -1.98
N THR A 121 -6.51 -16.61 -1.73
CA THR A 121 -5.60 -16.06 -2.73
C THR A 121 -4.88 -17.18 -3.46
N ARG A 122 -4.48 -16.93 -4.71
CA ARG A 122 -3.63 -17.85 -5.49
C ARG A 122 -2.17 -17.63 -5.20
N ASP A 123 -1.81 -16.38 -4.93
CA ASP A 123 -0.45 -16.01 -4.57
C ASP A 123 -0.30 -15.87 -3.06
N ASN A 124 0.93 -15.85 -2.58
CA ASN A 124 1.26 -15.49 -1.21
C ASN A 124 0.84 -14.03 -0.97
N PHE A 125 0.39 -13.75 0.24
CA PHE A 125 0.08 -12.38 0.62
C PHE A 125 0.82 -11.98 1.89
N SER A 126 1.23 -10.74 1.93
CA SER A 126 1.82 -10.11 3.10
C SER A 126 1.36 -8.66 3.21
N PHE A 127 1.28 -8.16 4.43
CA PHE A 127 0.92 -6.78 4.66
C PHE A 127 1.46 -6.24 5.99
N TYR A 128 1.53 -4.91 6.07
CA TYR A 128 1.83 -4.16 7.30
C TYR A 128 0.75 -3.13 7.53
N ILE A 129 0.33 -2.98 8.78
CA ILE A 129 -0.59 -1.94 9.24
C ILE A 129 0.18 -1.07 10.24
N ILE A 130 0.38 0.19 9.92
CA ILE A 130 1.17 1.13 10.72
C ILE A 130 0.24 2.26 11.17
N PRO A 131 -0.31 2.19 12.40
CA PRO A 131 -1.12 3.27 12.95
C PRO A 131 -0.23 4.47 13.32
N ILE A 132 -0.64 5.66 12.94
CA ILE A 132 0.02 6.91 13.32
C ILE A 132 -0.59 7.39 14.63
N GLN A 133 0.10 7.19 15.74
CA GLN A 133 -0.40 7.57 17.07
C GLN A 133 -0.14 9.03 17.39
N ASN A 134 1.05 9.53 17.05
CA ASN A 134 1.45 10.91 17.34
C ASN A 134 2.23 11.48 16.16
N VAL A 135 2.03 12.76 15.90
CA VAL A 135 2.84 13.55 14.98
C VAL A 135 3.58 14.60 15.78
N LEU A 136 4.90 14.59 15.68
CA LEU A 136 5.73 15.61 16.34
C LEU A 136 5.81 16.83 15.44
N ASP A 137 5.39 17.98 15.95
CA ASP A 137 5.68 19.26 15.32
C ASP A 137 7.20 19.53 15.40
N SER A 138 7.73 20.16 14.37
CA SER A 138 9.16 20.46 14.21
C SER A 138 9.77 21.33 15.33
N ALA A 139 8.95 21.83 16.26
CA ALA A 139 9.36 22.63 17.41
C ALA A 139 9.46 21.84 18.74
N GLY A 140 9.12 20.55 18.76
CA GLY A 140 9.10 19.77 19.99
C GLY A 140 9.61 18.33 19.80
N ILE A 141 10.92 18.14 19.77
CA ILE A 141 11.52 16.81 19.88
C ILE A 141 11.24 16.27 21.29
N LYS A 142 10.14 15.55 21.47
CA LYS A 142 9.97 14.62 22.59
C LYS A 142 9.51 13.26 22.06
N GLN A 143 10.40 12.30 22.26
CA GLN A 143 10.30 10.89 21.94
C GLN A 143 8.99 10.28 22.39
N ASN A 144 8.30 9.61 21.48
CA ASN A 144 7.68 8.29 21.68
C ASN A 144 6.95 7.90 20.40
N ILE A 145 7.70 7.28 19.48
CA ILE A 145 7.10 6.55 18.38
C ILE A 145 6.98 5.10 18.85
N LEU A 146 5.82 4.72 19.36
CA LEU A 146 5.43 3.31 19.44
C LEU A 146 4.69 2.97 18.15
N SER A 147 5.44 2.55 17.14
CA SER A 147 4.87 1.91 15.95
C SER A 147 4.72 0.42 16.25
N PHE A 148 3.50 -0.07 16.33
CA PHE A 148 3.25 -1.51 16.29
C PHE A 148 3.28 -1.96 14.82
N LEU A 149 4.34 -2.67 14.46
CA LEU A 149 4.46 -3.33 13.17
C LEU A 149 3.80 -4.71 13.28
N TYR A 150 2.74 -4.93 12.53
CA TYR A 150 2.16 -6.26 12.34
C TYR A 150 2.63 -6.81 10.99
N SER A 151 3.42 -7.86 11.04
CA SER A 151 3.87 -8.61 9.87
C SER A 151 3.23 -10.01 9.90
N PHE A 152 2.64 -10.42 8.79
CA PHE A 152 2.16 -11.79 8.58
C PHE A 152 2.71 -12.30 7.25
N ILE A 153 3.44 -13.39 7.35
CA ILE A 153 3.92 -14.20 6.23
C ILE A 153 3.04 -15.43 6.12
#